data_93e2ff85887603b4669125967ab0efee
#
_entry.id   93e2ff85887603b4669125967ab0efee
#
_cell.length_a   1.000
_cell.length_b   1.000
_cell.length_c   1.000
_cell.angle_alpha   90.00
_cell.angle_beta   90.00
_cell.angle_gamma   90.00
#
_symmetry.space_group_name_H-M   'P 1'
#
loop_
_entity.id
_entity.type
_entity.pdbx_description
1 polymer ?
#
loop_
_entity_poly.entity_id
_entity_poly.type
_entity_poly.pdbx_seq_one_letter_code
_entity_poly.pdbx_strand_id
1 'polypeptide(L)'
;FNTVWVPGTDHAGIATQIVVERQLQEQGISRYDMGPTPPEARKNFVSKVWEWKEKSGNTITTQMRRMGDSVDWSREYFTMDPKLSQTVTETFVQLYEQGLIYRGKRLVNWDPVLQSAVSDLEVENEERNSFMWHILYPFSDGPQTAADGTPLAGIHIATTRPETILADGALCVHPDDERHQHLLCLIH
;
A
#
# COMPACT_ATOMS: atom_id res chain seq x y z
N PHE A 1 37.18 -14.84 -17.35
CA PHE A 1 36.63 -13.63 -16.72
C PHE A 1 36.80 -13.77 -15.20
N ASN A 2 37.26 -12.72 -14.53
CA ASN A 2 37.26 -12.66 -13.08
C ASN A 2 35.87 -12.23 -12.62
N THR A 3 35.14 -13.14 -11.99
CA THR A 3 33.80 -12.89 -11.49
C THR A 3 33.80 -12.92 -9.97
N VAL A 4 33.16 -11.94 -9.35
CA VAL A 4 32.95 -11.93 -7.91
C VAL A 4 31.43 -11.87 -7.61
N TRP A 5 31.00 -12.70 -6.69
CA TRP A 5 29.64 -12.65 -6.15
C TRP A 5 29.70 -12.11 -4.73
N VAL A 6 29.09 -10.94 -4.51
CA VAL A 6 28.96 -10.32 -3.20
C VAL A 6 27.59 -10.72 -2.61
N PRO A 7 27.55 -11.47 -1.51
CA PRO A 7 26.29 -11.89 -0.92
C PRO A 7 25.65 -10.78 -0.10
N GLY A 8 24.32 -10.79 -0.01
CA GLY A 8 23.57 -9.89 0.84
C GLY A 8 22.28 -10.54 1.33
N THR A 9 21.79 -10.06 2.46
CA THR A 9 20.51 -10.50 3.04
C THR A 9 19.54 -9.35 3.14
N ASP A 10 18.27 -9.63 2.82
CA ASP A 10 17.19 -8.66 2.91
C ASP A 10 16.58 -8.67 4.32
N HIS A 11 16.12 -7.51 4.78
CA HIS A 11 15.42 -7.35 6.06
C HIS A 11 13.98 -7.88 6.05
N ALA A 12 13.40 -8.19 4.89
CA ALA A 12 12.06 -8.75 4.66
C ALA A 12 10.90 -7.99 5.35
N GLY A 13 11.13 -6.82 5.90
CA GLY A 13 10.16 -5.86 6.42
C GLY A 13 9.00 -6.48 7.22
N ILE A 14 7.79 -6.42 6.67
CA ILE A 14 6.54 -6.87 7.33
C ILE A 14 6.59 -8.35 7.68
N ALA A 15 7.12 -9.22 6.83
CA ALA A 15 7.18 -10.66 7.07
C ALA A 15 7.99 -10.99 8.34
N THR A 16 9.11 -10.33 8.55
CA THR A 16 9.93 -10.48 9.78
C THR A 16 9.15 -10.03 11.02
N GLN A 17 8.43 -8.91 10.92
CA GLN A 17 7.60 -8.42 12.02
C GLN A 17 6.47 -9.40 12.37
N ILE A 18 5.80 -9.97 11.39
CA ILE A 18 4.73 -10.97 11.60
C ILE A 18 5.27 -12.21 12.32
N VAL A 19 6.46 -12.69 11.96
CA VAL A 19 7.08 -13.83 12.66
C VAL A 19 7.31 -13.51 14.14
N VAL A 20 7.85 -12.33 14.44
CA VAL A 20 8.08 -11.89 15.82
C VAL A 20 6.77 -11.69 16.57
N GLU A 21 5.74 -11.11 15.93
CA GLU A 21 4.40 -10.97 16.53
C GLU A 21 3.79 -12.32 16.93
N ARG A 22 3.87 -13.33 16.05
CA ARG A 22 3.39 -14.68 16.36
C ARG A 22 4.08 -15.27 17.59
N GLN A 23 5.40 -15.12 17.67
CA GLN A 23 6.16 -15.61 18.84
C GLN A 23 5.76 -14.88 20.14
N LEU A 24 5.47 -13.60 20.07
CA LEU A 24 4.98 -12.83 21.22
C LEU A 24 3.56 -13.23 21.60
N GLN A 25 2.69 -13.48 20.62
CA GLN A 25 1.32 -13.94 20.82
C GLN A 25 1.27 -15.32 21.49
N GLU A 26 2.18 -16.24 21.16
CA GLU A 26 2.34 -17.53 21.86
C GLU A 26 2.64 -17.36 23.34
N GLN A 27 3.26 -16.22 23.71
CA GLN A 27 3.54 -15.84 25.10
C GLN A 27 2.44 -14.97 25.71
N GLY A 28 1.34 -14.71 24.98
CA GLY A 28 0.24 -13.87 25.41
C GLY A 28 0.56 -12.36 25.38
N ILE A 29 1.59 -11.95 24.65
CA ILE A 29 2.05 -10.55 24.59
C ILE A 29 1.61 -9.93 23.25
N SER A 30 0.89 -8.80 23.31
CA SER A 30 0.61 -7.98 22.14
C SER A 30 1.74 -6.95 21.90
N ARG A 31 2.07 -6.68 20.65
CA ARG A 31 3.05 -5.63 20.31
C ARG A 31 2.68 -4.25 20.88
N TYR A 32 1.38 -4.01 21.10
CA TYR A 32 0.88 -2.75 21.65
C TYR A 32 1.09 -2.64 23.17
N ASP A 33 1.21 -3.77 23.87
CA ASP A 33 1.33 -3.84 25.33
C ASP A 33 2.80 -3.94 25.81
N MET A 34 3.75 -3.78 24.88
CA MET A 34 5.17 -3.90 25.18
C MET A 34 5.78 -2.67 25.86
N GLY A 35 4.97 -1.66 26.21
CA GLY A 35 5.44 -0.45 26.91
C GLY A 35 4.28 0.42 27.38
N PRO A 36 4.53 1.33 28.33
CA PRO A 36 3.51 2.20 28.90
C PRO A 36 2.95 3.23 27.93
N THR A 37 3.68 3.53 26.87
CA THR A 37 3.24 4.44 25.81
C THR A 37 3.43 3.79 24.43
N PRO A 38 2.62 4.18 23.40
CA PRO A 38 2.77 3.64 22.06
C PRO A 38 4.19 3.77 21.46
N PRO A 39 4.93 4.89 21.63
CA PRO A 39 6.31 4.99 21.18
C PRO A 39 7.25 4.00 21.85
N GLU A 40 7.09 3.76 23.17
CA GLU A 40 7.90 2.81 23.93
C GLU A 40 7.56 1.36 23.55
N ALA A 41 6.27 1.05 23.42
CA ALA A 41 5.82 -0.26 22.94
C ALA A 41 6.44 -0.57 21.57
N ARG A 42 6.39 0.40 20.63
CA ARG A 42 7.03 0.27 19.32
C ARG A 42 8.55 0.06 19.43
N LYS A 43 9.24 0.83 20.26
CA LYS A 43 10.69 0.70 20.46
C LYS A 43 11.05 -0.69 20.98
N ASN A 44 10.31 -1.19 21.95
CA ASN A 44 10.55 -2.51 22.54
C ASN A 44 10.23 -3.63 21.55
N PHE A 45 9.16 -3.50 20.77
CA PHE A 45 8.85 -4.43 19.69
C PHE A 45 9.97 -4.46 18.64
N VAL A 46 10.44 -3.32 18.16
CA VAL A 46 11.54 -3.23 17.20
C VAL A 46 12.81 -3.87 17.76
N SER A 47 13.09 -3.71 19.07
CA SER A 47 14.23 -4.41 19.70
C SER A 47 14.10 -5.92 19.61
N LYS A 48 12.88 -6.47 19.75
CA LYS A 48 12.63 -7.92 19.57
C LYS A 48 12.82 -8.37 18.12
N VAL A 49 12.46 -7.53 17.16
CA VAL A 49 12.72 -7.80 15.74
C VAL A 49 14.23 -7.87 15.48
N TRP A 50 15.02 -6.98 16.06
CA TRP A 50 16.47 -7.02 15.96
C TRP A 50 17.09 -8.25 16.66
N GLU A 51 16.61 -8.64 17.83
CA GLU A 51 17.00 -9.89 18.49
C GLU A 51 16.75 -11.11 17.59
N TRP A 52 15.60 -11.14 16.92
CA TRP A 52 15.27 -12.19 15.95
C TRP A 52 16.24 -12.19 14.76
N LYS A 53 16.55 -11.02 14.22
CA LYS A 53 17.51 -10.84 13.14
C LYS A 53 18.88 -11.40 13.53
N GLU A 54 19.40 -11.08 14.71
CA GLU A 54 20.68 -11.60 15.19
C GLU A 54 20.67 -13.13 15.34
N LYS A 55 19.55 -13.69 15.79
CA LYS A 55 19.41 -15.14 16.02
C LYS A 55 19.26 -15.92 14.70
N SER A 56 18.47 -15.45 13.75
CA SER A 56 18.10 -16.22 12.57
C SER A 56 18.64 -15.65 11.25
N GLY A 57 19.08 -14.38 11.21
CA GLY A 57 19.52 -13.71 10.00
C GLY A 57 20.72 -14.36 9.30
N ASN A 58 21.61 -14.99 10.06
CA ASN A 58 22.79 -15.65 9.54
C ASN A 58 22.56 -17.14 9.16
N THR A 59 21.33 -17.63 9.29
CA THR A 59 21.04 -19.05 9.00
C THR A 59 21.24 -19.36 7.53
N ILE A 60 20.69 -18.52 6.64
CA ILE A 60 20.78 -18.71 5.19
C ILE A 60 22.24 -18.68 4.71
N THR A 61 23.05 -17.72 5.14
CA THR A 61 24.45 -17.60 4.75
C THR A 61 25.30 -18.75 5.30
N THR A 62 24.97 -19.25 6.50
CA THR A 62 25.59 -20.46 7.06
C THR A 62 25.24 -21.69 6.23
N GLN A 63 23.99 -21.82 5.80
CA GLN A 63 23.57 -22.92 4.91
C GLN A 63 24.29 -22.88 3.57
N MET A 64 24.38 -21.70 2.93
CA MET A 64 25.11 -21.50 1.68
C MET A 64 26.59 -21.90 1.82
N ARG A 65 27.23 -21.48 2.89
CA ARG A 65 28.66 -21.89 3.17
C ARG A 65 28.79 -23.41 3.27
N ARG A 66 27.82 -24.08 3.91
CA ARG A 66 27.81 -25.56 4.02
C ARG A 66 27.54 -26.26 2.69
N MET A 67 26.80 -25.62 1.80
CA MET A 67 26.56 -26.11 0.44
C MET A 67 27.74 -25.90 -0.48
N GLY A 68 28.74 -25.11 -0.06
CA GLY A 68 29.99 -24.88 -0.82
C GLY A 68 29.88 -23.70 -1.79
N ASP A 69 28.94 -22.77 -1.58
CA ASP A 69 28.82 -21.60 -2.44
C ASP A 69 30.06 -20.71 -2.35
N SER A 70 30.64 -20.43 -3.51
CA SER A 70 31.87 -19.62 -3.64
C SER A 70 31.49 -18.14 -3.86
N VAL A 71 31.37 -17.42 -2.76
CA VAL A 71 31.04 -15.98 -2.76
C VAL A 71 32.04 -15.22 -1.90
N ASP A 72 32.09 -13.90 -2.07
CA ASP A 72 32.94 -13.04 -1.26
C ASP A 72 32.30 -12.73 0.10
N TRP A 73 32.47 -13.65 1.02
CA TRP A 73 31.92 -13.55 2.38
C TRP A 73 32.49 -12.36 3.17
N SER A 74 33.62 -11.79 2.76
CA SER A 74 34.24 -10.65 3.45
C SER A 74 33.46 -9.35 3.18
N ARG A 75 32.65 -9.32 2.12
CA ARG A 75 31.81 -8.20 1.70
C ARG A 75 30.33 -8.47 1.87
N GLU A 76 29.97 -9.48 2.65
CA GLU A 76 28.57 -9.74 3.03
C GLU A 76 27.94 -8.49 3.63
N TYR A 77 26.70 -8.16 3.23
CA TYR A 77 25.97 -7.00 3.69
C TYR A 77 24.53 -7.34 4.03
N PHE A 78 23.92 -6.48 4.84
CA PHE A 78 22.50 -6.52 5.18
C PHE A 78 21.82 -5.22 4.71
N THR A 79 20.60 -5.32 4.16
CA THR A 79 19.92 -4.17 3.52
C THR A 79 19.66 -2.99 4.45
N MET A 80 19.66 -3.20 5.78
CA MET A 80 19.53 -2.11 6.77
C MET A 80 20.87 -1.72 7.44
N ASP A 81 22.01 -2.12 6.88
CA ASP A 81 23.32 -1.64 7.37
C ASP A 81 23.39 -0.11 7.28
N PRO A 82 24.09 0.54 8.23
CA PRO A 82 24.16 2.00 8.30
C PRO A 82 24.57 2.67 6.99
N LYS A 83 25.56 2.10 6.29
CA LYS A 83 26.04 2.61 5.00
C LYS A 83 24.97 2.52 3.92
N LEU A 84 24.23 1.43 3.84
CA LEU A 84 23.14 1.26 2.87
C LEU A 84 21.96 2.16 3.22
N SER A 85 21.61 2.30 4.48
CA SER A 85 20.57 3.22 4.96
C SER A 85 20.89 4.67 4.58
N GLN A 86 22.15 5.10 4.71
CA GLN A 86 22.58 6.41 4.25
C GLN A 86 22.43 6.55 2.73
N THR A 87 22.90 5.58 1.96
CA THR A 87 22.79 5.58 0.48
C THR A 87 21.34 5.66 0.02
N VAL A 88 20.43 4.92 0.66
CA VAL A 88 18.97 4.97 0.36
C VAL A 88 18.44 6.38 0.61
N THR A 89 18.78 7.00 1.74
CA THR A 89 18.33 8.36 2.07
C THR A 89 18.88 9.38 1.06
N GLU A 90 20.16 9.30 0.73
CA GLU A 90 20.80 10.21 -0.24
C GLU A 90 20.18 10.06 -1.64
N THR A 91 19.94 8.81 -2.07
CA THR A 91 19.28 8.53 -3.36
C THR A 91 17.86 9.09 -3.40
N PHE A 92 17.09 8.92 -2.32
CA PHE A 92 15.74 9.45 -2.23
C PHE A 92 15.74 11.00 -2.35
N VAL A 93 16.65 11.67 -1.65
CA VAL A 93 16.79 13.13 -1.74
C VAL A 93 17.15 13.57 -3.16
N GLN A 94 18.12 12.92 -3.79
CA GLN A 94 18.52 13.24 -5.16
C GLN A 94 17.36 13.06 -6.16
N LEU A 95 16.57 12.00 -6.04
CA LEU A 95 15.41 11.78 -6.91
C LEU A 95 14.35 12.87 -6.72
N TYR A 96 14.15 13.33 -5.49
CA TYR A 96 13.23 14.43 -5.19
C TYR A 96 13.72 15.75 -5.78
N GLU A 97 15.00 16.08 -5.61
CA GLU A 97 15.62 17.30 -6.15
C GLU A 97 15.62 17.34 -7.68
N GLN A 98 15.70 16.17 -8.33
CA GLN A 98 15.58 16.02 -9.78
C GLN A 98 14.11 16.07 -10.27
N GLY A 99 13.13 16.15 -9.39
CA GLY A 99 11.70 16.16 -9.73
C GLY A 99 11.17 14.81 -10.24
N LEU A 100 11.92 13.71 -10.05
CA LEU A 100 11.52 12.37 -10.48
C LEU A 100 10.52 11.71 -9.54
N ILE A 101 10.49 12.14 -8.29
CA ILE A 101 9.49 11.72 -7.29
C ILE A 101 8.82 12.93 -6.68
N TYR A 102 7.57 12.76 -6.26
CA TYR A 102 6.79 13.81 -5.60
C TYR A 102 5.86 13.20 -4.55
N ARG A 103 5.40 14.04 -3.62
CA ARG A 103 4.40 13.64 -2.63
C ARG A 103 3.00 13.88 -3.20
N GLY A 104 2.19 12.85 -3.24
CA GLY A 104 0.80 12.92 -3.72
C GLY A 104 -0.11 11.92 -2.99
N LYS A 105 -1.43 12.13 -3.10
CA LYS A 105 -2.43 11.16 -2.67
C LYS A 105 -2.69 10.19 -3.82
N ARG A 106 -2.77 8.90 -3.52
CA ARG A 106 -3.03 7.85 -4.48
C ARG A 106 -3.93 6.79 -3.86
N LEU A 107 -4.78 6.15 -4.67
CA LEU A 107 -5.50 4.97 -4.25
C LEU A 107 -4.52 3.82 -4.06
N VAL A 108 -4.66 3.10 -2.96
CA VAL A 108 -3.85 1.93 -2.63
C VAL A 108 -4.75 0.79 -2.17
N ASN A 109 -4.32 -0.45 -2.40
CA ASN A 109 -4.94 -1.60 -1.77
C ASN A 109 -4.57 -1.59 -0.28
N TRP A 110 -5.56 -1.70 0.57
CA TRP A 110 -5.41 -1.59 2.02
C TRP A 110 -5.96 -2.84 2.70
N ASP A 111 -5.15 -3.45 3.57
CA ASP A 111 -5.59 -4.54 4.45
C ASP A 111 -6.00 -3.95 5.80
N PRO A 112 -7.29 -4.02 6.18
CA PRO A 112 -7.78 -3.46 7.44
C PRO A 112 -7.35 -4.26 8.68
N VAL A 113 -6.97 -5.54 8.52
CA VAL A 113 -6.49 -6.38 9.61
C VAL A 113 -5.03 -6.07 9.93
N LEU A 114 -4.19 -6.04 8.91
CA LEU A 114 -2.78 -5.67 9.04
C LEU A 114 -2.58 -4.16 9.21
N GLN A 115 -3.59 -3.35 8.87
CA GLN A 115 -3.53 -1.88 8.86
C GLN A 115 -2.35 -1.38 8.03
N SER A 116 -2.17 -1.95 6.86
CA SER A 116 -1.11 -1.59 5.92
C SER A 116 -1.57 -1.61 4.47
N ALA A 117 -0.86 -0.84 3.63
CA ALA A 117 -0.99 -0.98 2.19
C ALA A 117 -0.36 -2.31 1.74
N VAL A 118 -0.99 -2.95 0.76
CA VAL A 118 -0.48 -4.17 0.11
C VAL A 118 -0.19 -3.88 -1.36
N SER A 119 0.76 -4.59 -1.94
CA SER A 119 1.08 -4.43 -3.36
C SER A 119 -0.01 -5.03 -4.24
N ASP A 120 -0.14 -4.54 -5.47
CA ASP A 120 -1.13 -5.06 -6.42
C ASP A 120 -0.90 -6.55 -6.75
N LEU A 121 0.34 -7.03 -6.61
CA LEU A 121 0.69 -8.44 -6.83
C LEU A 121 0.23 -9.37 -5.70
N GLU A 122 -0.08 -8.82 -4.54
CA GLU A 122 -0.57 -9.57 -3.37
C GLU A 122 -2.09 -9.61 -3.30
N VAL A 123 -2.78 -8.91 -4.21
CA VAL A 123 -4.24 -8.86 -4.27
C VAL A 123 -4.74 -9.99 -5.14
N GLU A 124 -5.49 -10.91 -4.54
CA GLU A 124 -6.19 -11.97 -5.26
C GLU A 124 -7.61 -11.51 -5.60
N ASN A 125 -7.94 -11.55 -6.91
CA ASN A 125 -9.29 -11.21 -7.37
C ASN A 125 -10.17 -12.44 -7.33
N GLU A 126 -11.31 -12.35 -6.64
CA GLU A 126 -12.32 -13.40 -6.58
C GLU A 126 -13.58 -12.96 -7.34
N GLU A 127 -14.12 -13.87 -8.14
CA GLU A 127 -15.43 -13.65 -8.74
C GLU A 127 -16.53 -13.87 -7.68
N ARG A 128 -17.37 -12.85 -7.48
CA ARG A 128 -18.50 -12.90 -6.56
C ARG A 128 -19.78 -12.45 -7.24
N ASN A 129 -20.86 -13.13 -6.94
CA ASN A 129 -22.18 -12.64 -7.33
C ASN A 129 -22.50 -11.36 -6.57
N SER A 130 -22.76 -10.29 -7.31
CA SER A 130 -23.05 -8.96 -6.76
C SER A 130 -24.24 -8.33 -7.49
N PHE A 131 -24.70 -7.19 -7.00
CA PHE A 131 -25.77 -6.42 -7.61
C PHE A 131 -25.22 -5.11 -8.21
N MET A 132 -25.85 -4.67 -9.28
CA MET A 132 -25.66 -3.32 -9.81
C MET A 132 -26.74 -2.43 -9.22
N TRP A 133 -26.36 -1.45 -8.42
CA TRP A 133 -27.25 -0.52 -7.78
C TRP A 133 -27.40 0.72 -8.66
N HIS A 134 -28.64 1.00 -9.08
CA HIS A 134 -28.98 2.20 -9.85
C HIS A 134 -29.51 3.27 -8.92
N ILE A 135 -28.87 4.43 -8.92
CA ILE A 135 -29.13 5.52 -7.99
C ILE A 135 -29.36 6.80 -8.79
N LEU A 136 -30.40 7.55 -8.46
CA LEU A 136 -30.68 8.85 -9.04
C LEU A 136 -30.12 9.95 -8.13
N TYR A 137 -29.21 10.77 -8.68
CA TYR A 137 -28.78 12.02 -8.07
C TYR A 137 -29.60 13.15 -8.61
N PRO A 138 -30.54 13.71 -7.81
CA PRO A 138 -31.39 14.81 -8.26
C PRO A 138 -30.56 16.08 -8.46
N PHE A 139 -30.99 16.91 -9.42
CA PHE A 139 -30.40 18.24 -9.56
C PHE A 139 -30.80 19.13 -8.40
N SER A 140 -29.86 19.93 -7.85
CA SER A 140 -30.16 20.88 -6.76
C SER A 140 -31.17 21.96 -7.14
N ASP A 141 -31.14 22.37 -8.41
CA ASP A 141 -31.99 23.45 -8.95
C ASP A 141 -33.33 22.93 -9.52
N GLY A 142 -33.63 21.65 -9.23
CA GLY A 142 -34.84 21.00 -9.75
C GLY A 142 -34.67 20.36 -11.11
N PRO A 143 -35.72 19.70 -11.65
CA PRO A 143 -35.65 18.99 -12.92
C PRO A 143 -35.21 19.90 -14.07
N GLN A 144 -34.29 19.38 -14.89
CA GLN A 144 -33.79 20.02 -16.10
C GLN A 144 -34.51 19.45 -17.33
N THR A 145 -34.30 20.05 -18.48
CA THR A 145 -34.86 19.56 -19.75
C THR A 145 -33.73 18.98 -20.62
N ALA A 146 -33.88 17.72 -21.03
CA ALA A 146 -32.97 17.10 -21.96
C ALA A 146 -33.02 17.71 -23.36
N ALA A 147 -32.02 17.41 -24.22
CA ALA A 147 -31.93 17.93 -25.57
C ALA A 147 -33.17 17.56 -26.46
N ASP A 148 -33.84 16.46 -26.14
CA ASP A 148 -35.04 15.97 -26.82
C ASP A 148 -36.34 16.54 -26.22
N GLY A 149 -36.25 17.42 -25.22
CA GLY A 149 -37.41 18.04 -24.54
C GLY A 149 -37.96 17.23 -23.37
N THR A 150 -37.39 16.08 -23.02
CA THR A 150 -37.85 15.27 -21.89
C THR A 150 -37.38 15.87 -20.54
N PRO A 151 -38.24 15.83 -19.48
CA PRO A 151 -37.82 16.28 -18.17
C PRO A 151 -36.84 15.29 -17.55
N LEU A 152 -35.71 15.78 -17.08
CA LEU A 152 -34.64 15.06 -16.38
C LEU A 152 -34.66 15.44 -14.90
N ALA A 153 -35.03 14.50 -14.03
CA ALA A 153 -35.05 14.72 -12.58
C ALA A 153 -33.64 14.76 -11.95
N GLY A 154 -32.66 14.18 -12.60
CA GLY A 154 -31.30 14.05 -12.11
C GLY A 154 -30.44 13.17 -13.01
N ILE A 155 -29.26 12.80 -12.55
CA ILE A 155 -28.33 11.90 -13.24
C ILE A 155 -28.42 10.52 -12.59
N HIS A 156 -28.63 9.49 -13.42
CA HIS A 156 -28.55 8.09 -12.99
C HIS A 156 -27.12 7.60 -13.01
N ILE A 157 -26.68 7.05 -11.89
CA ILE A 157 -25.42 6.32 -11.80
C ILE A 157 -25.70 4.84 -11.55
N ALA A 158 -24.71 4.00 -11.84
CA ALA A 158 -24.74 2.58 -11.51
C ALA A 158 -23.44 2.21 -10.79
N THR A 159 -23.54 1.53 -9.67
CA THR A 159 -22.38 1.12 -8.87
C THR A 159 -22.58 -0.29 -8.31
N THR A 160 -21.49 -1.03 -8.18
CA THR A 160 -21.46 -2.29 -7.44
C THR A 160 -21.10 -2.07 -5.96
N ARG A 161 -20.77 -0.82 -5.57
CA ARG A 161 -20.32 -0.44 -4.22
C ARG A 161 -21.16 0.70 -3.65
N PRO A 162 -22.40 0.45 -3.25
CA PRO A 162 -23.30 1.51 -2.75
C PRO A 162 -22.79 2.16 -1.44
N GLU A 163 -21.91 1.51 -0.70
CA GLU A 163 -21.30 2.05 0.51
C GLU A 163 -20.42 3.30 0.27
N THR A 164 -19.98 3.52 -0.98
CA THR A 164 -19.16 4.69 -1.34
C THR A 164 -19.96 5.99 -1.46
N ILE A 165 -21.28 5.94 -1.56
CA ILE A 165 -22.18 7.09 -1.75
C ILE A 165 -21.96 8.18 -0.70
N LEU A 166 -21.64 7.79 0.54
CA LEU A 166 -21.42 8.74 1.65
C LEU A 166 -20.21 9.67 1.44
N ALA A 167 -19.34 9.33 0.50
CA ALA A 167 -18.14 10.11 0.15
C ALA A 167 -18.28 10.85 -1.19
N ASP A 168 -19.43 10.75 -1.87
CA ASP A 168 -19.63 11.38 -3.16
C ASP A 168 -19.72 12.90 -3.01
N GLY A 169 -18.81 13.62 -3.67
CA GLY A 169 -18.80 15.09 -3.66
C GLY A 169 -19.30 15.71 -4.96
N ALA A 170 -19.21 14.98 -6.06
CA ALA A 170 -19.63 15.46 -7.38
C ALA A 170 -19.78 14.31 -8.37
N LEU A 171 -20.53 14.53 -9.43
CA LEU A 171 -20.65 13.64 -10.58
C LEU A 171 -19.88 14.23 -11.76
N CYS A 172 -19.08 13.40 -12.41
CA CYS A 172 -18.37 13.75 -13.64
C CYS A 172 -18.91 12.93 -14.81
N VAL A 173 -19.16 13.57 -15.93
CA VAL A 173 -19.57 12.93 -17.19
C VAL A 173 -18.54 13.21 -18.25
N HIS A 174 -18.41 12.32 -19.22
CA HIS A 174 -17.52 12.56 -20.36
C HIS A 174 -18.13 13.68 -21.23
N PRO A 175 -17.32 14.67 -21.70
CA PRO A 175 -17.85 15.79 -22.47
C PRO A 175 -18.49 15.38 -23.81
N ASP A 176 -18.06 14.26 -24.39
CA ASP A 176 -18.62 13.73 -25.64
C ASP A 176 -19.78 12.73 -25.42
N ASP A 177 -20.24 12.55 -24.19
CA ASP A 177 -21.41 11.69 -23.90
C ASP A 177 -22.69 12.42 -24.29
N GLU A 178 -23.29 11.99 -25.41
CA GLU A 178 -24.49 12.60 -25.97
C GLU A 178 -25.67 12.69 -24.97
N ARG A 179 -25.74 11.77 -24.04
CA ARG A 179 -26.78 11.74 -22.99
C ARG A 179 -26.71 12.94 -22.05
N HIS A 180 -25.53 13.54 -21.90
CA HIS A 180 -25.25 14.57 -20.90
C HIS A 180 -24.67 15.87 -21.48
N GLN A 181 -24.49 15.97 -22.80
CA GLN A 181 -23.92 17.16 -23.48
C GLN A 181 -24.66 18.45 -23.13
N HIS A 182 -25.99 18.38 -22.99
CA HIS A 182 -26.82 19.53 -22.63
C HIS A 182 -26.58 20.03 -21.19
N LEU A 183 -26.01 19.21 -20.32
CA LEU A 183 -25.68 19.58 -18.93
C LEU A 183 -24.35 20.33 -18.82
N LEU A 184 -23.47 20.22 -19.81
CA LEU A 184 -22.17 20.91 -19.81
C LEU A 184 -22.30 22.44 -19.86
N CYS A 185 -23.43 22.95 -20.33
CA CYS A 185 -23.73 24.39 -20.38
C CYS A 185 -24.20 24.97 -19.04
N LEU A 186 -24.43 24.14 -18.01
CA LEU A 186 -24.98 24.56 -16.72
C LEU A 186 -23.95 24.64 -15.60
N ILE A 187 -22.68 24.35 -15.90
CA ILE A 187 -21.57 24.45 -14.94
C ILE A 187 -20.97 25.86 -15.05
N HIS A 188 -21.37 26.73 -14.14
CA HIS A 188 -20.74 28.02 -13.88
C HIS A 188 -19.98 27.97 -12.57
#